data_15720d1dbe7d2aed485ed94127df0add
#
_entry.id   15720d1dbe7d2aed485ed94127df0add
#
_cell.length_a   1.000
_cell.length_b   1.000
_cell.length_c   1.000
_cell.angle_alpha   90.00
_cell.angle_beta   90.00
_cell.angle_gamma   90.00
#
_symmetry.space_group_name_H-M   'P 1'
#
loop_
_entity.id
_entity.type
_entity.pdbx_description
1 polymer ?
#
loop_
_entity_poly.entity_id
_entity_poly.type
_entity_poly.pdbx_seq_one_letter_code
_entity_poly.pdbx_strand_id
1 'polypeptide(L)'
;MAAGAVTITFDSGRSIRGKRLLGGTVTLDGSNPTPVALASYLRQVTGAVVSMEGSTTPADDPSAVTSAVSGTTLNVYAWKNTGGTDPTLVASTDNARLVNWTAWGIS
;
A
#
# COMPACT_ATOMS: atom_id res chain seq x y z
N MET A 1 -0.01 -15.33 5.58
CA MET A 1 -0.62 -14.61 4.46
C MET A 1 0.36 -14.58 3.30
N ALA A 2 -0.13 -14.78 2.08
CA ALA A 2 0.74 -14.82 0.90
C ALA A 2 1.26 -13.42 0.56
N ALA A 3 2.51 -13.33 0.11
CA ALA A 3 3.09 -12.07 -0.35
C ALA A 3 2.27 -11.50 -1.51
N GLY A 4 2.05 -10.21 -1.50
CA GLY A 4 1.24 -9.52 -2.50
C GLY A 4 -0.25 -9.65 -2.31
N ALA A 5 -0.72 -10.39 -1.31
CA ALA A 5 -2.16 -10.59 -1.07
C ALA A 5 -2.83 -9.27 -0.70
N VAL A 6 -3.92 -8.95 -1.38
CA VAL A 6 -4.69 -7.73 -1.14
C VAL A 6 -6.03 -8.13 -0.53
N THR A 7 -6.39 -7.48 0.58
CA THR A 7 -7.67 -7.69 1.24
C THR A 7 -8.40 -6.37 1.32
N ILE A 8 -9.67 -6.34 0.92
CA ILE A 8 -10.52 -5.15 1.04
C ILE A 8 -11.37 -5.32 2.28
N THR A 9 -11.24 -4.40 3.23
CA THR A 9 -11.97 -4.43 4.48
C THR A 9 -13.05 -3.36 4.56
N PHE A 10 -13.01 -2.37 3.68
CA PHE A 10 -14.00 -1.31 3.62
C PHE A 10 -14.25 -0.92 2.18
N ASP A 11 -15.52 -0.74 1.83
CA ASP A 11 -15.93 -0.30 0.51
C ASP A 11 -17.22 0.51 0.67
N SER A 12 -17.16 1.80 0.37
CA SER A 12 -18.33 2.66 0.48
C SER A 12 -19.39 2.37 -0.58
N GLY A 13 -19.02 1.58 -1.60
CA GLY A 13 -19.88 1.39 -2.74
C GLY A 13 -19.93 2.60 -3.64
N ARG A 14 -20.56 2.44 -4.79
CA ARG A 14 -20.69 3.51 -5.78
C ARG A 14 -21.64 4.57 -5.25
N SER A 15 -21.18 5.84 -5.24
CA SER A 15 -22.04 6.96 -4.86
C SER A 15 -22.77 7.52 -6.08
N ILE A 16 -23.74 8.42 -5.83
CA ILE A 16 -24.46 9.08 -6.90
C ILE A 16 -23.53 9.86 -7.82
N ARG A 17 -22.44 10.38 -7.27
CA ARG A 17 -21.48 11.20 -8.04
C ARG A 17 -20.31 10.37 -8.55
N GLY A 18 -20.41 9.06 -8.48
CA GLY A 18 -19.35 8.16 -8.96
C GLY A 18 -18.13 8.05 -8.06
N LYS A 19 -18.13 8.69 -6.89
CA LYS A 19 -17.04 8.62 -5.94
C LYS A 19 -17.12 7.34 -5.12
N ARG A 20 -15.96 6.78 -4.80
CA ARG A 20 -15.89 5.55 -4.02
C ARG A 20 -14.66 5.56 -3.14
N LEU A 21 -14.81 5.10 -1.91
CA LEU A 21 -13.75 4.98 -0.94
C LEU A 21 -13.54 3.51 -0.62
N LEU A 22 -12.31 3.06 -0.71
CA LEU A 22 -11.91 1.69 -0.41
C LEU A 22 -10.82 1.71 0.65
N GLY A 23 -10.79 0.67 1.47
CA GLY A 23 -9.73 0.48 2.45
C GLY A 23 -9.44 -0.99 2.65
N GLY A 24 -8.24 -1.31 3.04
CA GLY A 24 -7.86 -2.69 3.28
C GLY A 24 -6.40 -2.84 3.65
N THR A 25 -5.88 -4.02 3.39
CA THR A 25 -4.50 -4.35 3.66
C THR A 25 -3.86 -4.99 2.44
N VAL A 26 -2.54 -4.90 2.38
CA VAL A 26 -1.75 -5.62 1.39
C VAL A 26 -0.50 -6.14 2.08
N THR A 27 -0.09 -7.35 1.74
CA THR A 27 1.18 -7.88 2.20
C THR A 27 2.26 -7.52 1.18
N LEU A 28 3.34 -6.90 1.64
CA LEU A 28 4.46 -6.58 0.76
C LEU A 28 4.95 -7.83 0.05
N ASP A 29 5.32 -7.71 -1.21
CA ASP A 29 5.69 -8.86 -2.04
C ASP A 29 7.19 -8.95 -2.34
N GLY A 30 7.99 -8.09 -1.71
CA GLY A 30 9.43 -8.08 -1.93
C GLY A 30 9.87 -7.23 -3.10
N SER A 31 8.95 -6.79 -3.94
CA SER A 31 9.27 -5.83 -5.01
C SER A 31 8.97 -4.42 -4.54
N ASN A 32 9.45 -3.44 -5.27
CA ASN A 32 9.24 -2.05 -4.95
C ASN A 32 8.92 -1.29 -6.23
N PRO A 33 7.62 -1.04 -6.49
CA PRO A 33 6.50 -1.13 -5.55
C PRO A 33 5.82 -2.50 -5.49
N THR A 34 5.03 -2.69 -4.40
CA THR A 34 4.02 -3.73 -4.32
C THR A 34 2.72 -3.14 -4.85
N PRO A 35 2.12 -3.70 -5.89
CA PRO A 35 0.92 -3.10 -6.49
C PRO A 35 -0.35 -3.53 -5.77
N VAL A 36 -1.29 -2.58 -5.65
CA VAL A 36 -2.66 -2.85 -5.25
C VAL A 36 -3.54 -2.50 -6.45
N ALA A 37 -4.06 -3.53 -7.14
CA ALA A 37 -4.85 -3.33 -8.34
C ALA A 37 -6.31 -3.05 -7.96
N LEU A 38 -6.83 -1.91 -8.38
CA LEU A 38 -8.17 -1.47 -8.02
C LEU A 38 -9.07 -1.28 -9.23
N ALA A 39 -8.68 -1.80 -10.39
CA ALA A 39 -9.44 -1.64 -11.62
C ALA A 39 -10.84 -2.21 -11.55
N SER A 40 -11.07 -3.24 -10.72
CA SER A 40 -12.40 -3.83 -10.54
C SER A 40 -13.36 -2.93 -9.76
N TYR A 41 -12.83 -1.91 -9.09
CA TYR A 41 -13.60 -1.04 -8.20
C TYR A 41 -13.64 0.40 -8.66
N LEU A 42 -12.54 0.89 -9.23
CA LEU A 42 -12.37 2.29 -9.60
C LEU A 42 -11.93 2.41 -11.05
N ARG A 43 -12.47 3.40 -11.76
CA ARG A 43 -11.98 3.74 -13.09
C ARG A 43 -10.71 4.58 -13.01
N GLN A 44 -10.54 5.28 -11.90
CA GLN A 44 -9.36 6.11 -11.66
C GLN A 44 -9.18 6.27 -10.16
N VAL A 45 -7.97 6.12 -9.68
CA VAL A 45 -7.63 6.41 -8.29
C VAL A 45 -7.21 7.87 -8.21
N THR A 46 -7.90 8.63 -7.36
CA THR A 46 -7.63 10.06 -7.18
C THR A 46 -6.56 10.29 -6.11
N GLY A 47 -6.58 9.48 -5.06
CA GLY A 47 -5.60 9.59 -3.99
C GLY A 47 -5.59 8.37 -3.10
N ALA A 48 -4.59 8.29 -2.24
CA ALA A 48 -4.44 7.18 -1.33
C ALA A 48 -3.51 7.52 -0.17
N VAL A 49 -3.65 6.78 0.92
CA VAL A 49 -2.71 6.81 2.04
C VAL A 49 -2.36 5.40 2.43
N VAL A 50 -1.16 5.21 2.94
CA VAL A 50 -0.67 3.90 3.38
C VAL A 50 0.01 4.05 4.73
N SER A 51 -0.04 2.98 5.53
CA SER A 51 0.68 2.91 6.79
C SER A 51 1.02 1.45 7.08
N MET A 52 2.11 1.22 7.80
CA MET A 52 2.46 -0.14 8.21
C MET A 52 1.54 -0.60 9.32
N GLU A 53 1.17 -1.89 9.27
CA GLU A 53 0.37 -2.51 10.32
C GLU A 53 1.23 -3.46 11.13
N GLY A 54 0.98 -3.48 12.42
CA GLY A 54 1.64 -4.40 13.33
C GLY A 54 1.94 -3.75 14.65
N SER A 55 2.09 -4.58 15.68
CA SER A 55 2.37 -4.13 17.03
C SER A 55 3.85 -4.24 17.39
N THR A 56 4.66 -4.77 16.49
CA THR A 56 6.10 -4.92 16.72
C THR A 56 6.86 -3.85 15.95
N THR A 57 7.99 -3.45 16.51
CA THR A 57 8.88 -2.53 15.82
C THR A 57 9.32 -3.16 14.50
N PRO A 58 9.27 -2.43 13.37
CA PRO A 58 9.86 -2.93 12.14
C PRO A 58 11.33 -3.22 12.39
N ALA A 59 11.77 -4.43 12.06
CA ALA A 59 13.14 -4.85 12.33
C ALA A 59 14.11 -4.03 11.47
N ASP A 60 14.91 -4.68 10.68
CA ASP A 60 15.76 -3.95 9.74
C ASP A 60 15.03 -3.63 8.45
N ASP A 61 13.81 -4.14 8.26
CA ASP A 61 12.97 -3.89 7.10
C ASP A 61 11.50 -4.00 7.47
N PRO A 62 10.67 -3.19 6.90
CA PRO A 62 10.92 -1.82 6.41
C PRO A 62 10.82 -0.81 7.55
N SER A 63 11.36 0.38 7.37
CA SER A 63 11.22 1.46 8.34
C SER A 63 10.20 2.51 7.92
N ALA A 64 9.80 2.53 6.66
CA ALA A 64 8.81 3.48 6.15
C ALA A 64 8.12 2.92 4.93
N VAL A 65 6.90 3.41 4.68
CA VAL A 65 6.16 3.12 3.44
C VAL A 65 5.68 4.42 2.84
N THR A 66 5.66 4.46 1.51
CA THR A 66 5.09 5.57 0.75
C THR A 66 4.21 5.02 -0.34
N SER A 67 3.43 5.86 -0.96
CA SER A 67 2.52 5.43 -2.02
C SER A 67 2.60 6.32 -3.23
N ALA A 68 2.31 5.75 -4.38
CA ALA A 68 2.12 6.49 -5.62
C ALA A 68 0.97 5.87 -6.39
N VAL A 69 0.22 6.70 -7.08
CA VAL A 69 -0.95 6.27 -7.85
C VAL A 69 -0.60 6.27 -9.33
N SER A 70 -0.95 5.19 -10.03
CA SER A 70 -0.79 5.09 -11.47
C SER A 70 -2.09 4.51 -12.05
N GLY A 71 -2.93 5.39 -12.61
CA GLY A 71 -4.21 4.97 -13.18
C GLY A 71 -5.13 4.34 -12.15
N THR A 72 -5.34 3.04 -12.23
CA THR A 72 -6.18 2.27 -11.31
C THR A 72 -5.37 1.45 -10.32
N THR A 73 -4.06 1.66 -10.27
CA THR A 73 -3.17 0.92 -9.38
C THR A 73 -2.61 1.83 -8.31
N LEU A 74 -2.69 1.39 -7.07
CA LEU A 74 -2.00 2.01 -5.95
C LEU A 74 -0.69 1.24 -5.75
N ASN A 75 0.43 1.92 -5.93
CA ASN A 75 1.75 1.33 -5.73
C ASN A 75 2.26 1.65 -4.34
N VAL A 76 2.61 0.62 -3.59
CA VAL A 76 3.12 0.76 -2.23
C VAL A 76 4.63 0.54 -2.26
N TYR A 77 5.38 1.55 -1.83
CA TYR A 77 6.83 1.50 -1.76
C TYR A 77 7.25 1.32 -0.32
N ALA A 78 8.15 0.40 -0.06
CA ALA A 78 8.70 0.15 1.26
C ALA A 78 10.19 0.49 1.27
N TRP A 79 10.63 1.18 2.30
CA TRP A 79 11.99 1.71 2.40
C TRP A 79 12.65 1.27 3.70
N LYS A 80 13.94 1.06 3.66
CA LYS A 80 14.74 0.71 4.85
C LYS A 80 16.03 1.51 4.87
N ASN A 81 16.64 1.59 6.05
CA ASN A 81 17.96 2.18 6.19
C ASN A 81 19.03 1.20 5.74
N THR A 82 20.12 1.72 5.17
CA THR A 82 21.21 0.87 4.69
C THR A 82 22.12 0.38 5.82
N GLY A 83 22.10 1.03 6.97
CA GLY A 83 22.92 0.64 8.10
C GLY A 83 22.73 1.57 9.27
N GLY A 84 23.37 1.25 10.38
CA GLY A 84 23.12 1.85 11.67
C GLY A 84 23.16 3.38 11.72
N THR A 85 24.18 3.99 11.14
CA THR A 85 24.34 5.44 11.18
C THR A 85 24.06 6.13 9.85
N ASP A 86 23.78 5.35 8.81
CA ASP A 86 23.53 5.91 7.49
C ASP A 86 22.04 6.24 7.37
N PRO A 87 21.66 7.53 7.18
CA PRO A 87 20.25 7.91 7.04
C PRO A 87 19.66 7.63 5.65
N THR A 88 20.47 7.16 4.70
CA THR A 88 20.00 6.92 3.34
C THR A 88 19.01 5.77 3.31
N LEU A 89 17.88 5.99 2.64
CA LEU A 89 16.87 4.94 2.47
C LEU A 89 17.07 4.23 1.14
N VAL A 90 16.87 2.93 1.16
CA VAL A 90 16.88 2.08 -0.02
C VAL A 90 15.62 1.24 -0.04
N ALA A 91 15.32 0.64 -1.18
CA ALA A 91 14.14 -0.20 -1.32
C ALA A 91 14.22 -1.40 -0.37
N SER A 92 13.12 -1.67 0.33
CA SER A 92 12.99 -2.85 1.17
C SER A 92 12.54 -4.03 0.31
N THR A 93 13.08 -5.21 0.60
CA THR A 93 12.67 -6.45 -0.03
C THR A 93 11.78 -7.30 0.89
N ASP A 94 11.24 -6.71 1.95
CA ASP A 94 10.33 -7.41 2.86
C ASP A 94 9.14 -7.96 2.10
N ASN A 95 8.78 -9.21 2.38
CA ASN A 95 7.65 -9.87 1.72
C ASN A 95 6.64 -10.43 2.71
N ALA A 96 6.59 -9.89 3.92
CA ALA A 96 5.71 -10.39 4.98
C ALA A 96 4.96 -9.28 5.72
N ARG A 97 5.45 -8.05 5.70
CA ARG A 97 4.84 -6.95 6.45
C ARG A 97 3.48 -6.57 5.85
N LEU A 98 2.48 -6.43 6.71
CA LEU A 98 1.18 -5.91 6.30
C LEU A 98 1.22 -4.39 6.23
N VAL A 99 0.56 -3.85 5.20
CA VAL A 99 0.42 -2.41 5.01
C VAL A 99 -1.07 -2.11 4.91
N ASN A 100 -1.54 -1.17 5.72
CA ASN A 100 -2.89 -0.64 5.59
C ASN A 100 -2.92 0.37 4.45
N TRP A 101 -3.95 0.32 3.65
CA TRP A 101 -4.12 1.30 2.58
C TRP A 101 -5.56 1.80 2.56
N THR A 102 -5.72 3.04 2.16
CA THR A 102 -7.02 3.65 1.88
C THR A 102 -6.89 4.38 0.56
N ALA A 103 -7.81 4.14 -0.34
CA ALA A 103 -7.80 4.76 -1.66
C ALA A 103 -9.18 5.29 -2.00
N TRP A 104 -9.21 6.37 -2.76
CA TRP A 104 -10.47 6.95 -3.21
C TRP A 104 -10.32 7.35 -4.68
N GLY A 105 -11.46 7.37 -5.35
CA GLY A 105 -11.46 7.73 -6.75
C GLY A 105 -12.83 7.68 -7.36
N ILE A 106 -12.86 7.51 -8.67
CA ILE A 106 -14.08 7.49 -9.48
C ILE A 106 -14.42 6.04 -9.80
N SER A 107 -15.63 5.64 -9.44
CA SER A 107 -16.11 4.29 -9.71
C SER A 107 -16.69 4.17 -11.12
#